data_9a99e3d77c18c52c3f860d09942e2f54
#
_entry.id   9a99e3d77c18c52c3f860d09942e2f54
#
_cell.length_a   1.000
_cell.length_b   1.000
_cell.length_c   1.000
_cell.angle_alpha   90.00
_cell.angle_beta   90.00
_cell.angle_gamma   90.00
#
_symmetry.space_group_name_H-M   'P 1'
#
loop_
_entity.id
_entity.type
_entity.pdbx_description
1 polymer ?
#
loop_
_entity_poly.entity_id
_entity_poly.type
_entity_poly.pdbx_seq_one_letter_code
_entity_poly.pdbx_strand_id
1 'polypeptide(L)'
;MAVSFSASVKAEICKANMQRSCCALAECFGILLFCNSFSADSIRIITESREFGQLIPKLFRKAFSLQFDVLPEEDASGKLIFQITDRAKIETIMRAYGFSPKDTLALHVNLPVVEEDCCRVAFLRGAYLAGGSVTDPEKGYHMELTTTHSCVSRETYALVQEAMGFYPKSATRGGGQVLYIKQSEMISDFLTYLGAPVAAMRIMEARLEKEINNKVNRRCNCDEANTSKVVEAAQEQLAAIRILRESGKLEHLPSKLQQAALAREENPAASLTELAEMMEPPITKPAMNHRLKKLVQASKEE
;
A
#
# COMPACT_ATOMS: atom_id res chain seq x y z
N MET A 1 5.18 9.00 22.68
CA MET A 1 4.28 8.66 21.54
C MET A 1 5.09 7.89 20.51
N ALA A 2 4.53 6.83 19.91
CA ALA A 2 5.23 6.10 18.86
C ALA A 2 5.39 7.00 17.62
N VAL A 3 6.60 7.00 17.05
CA VAL A 3 6.91 7.75 15.81
C VAL A 3 6.12 7.14 14.66
N SER A 4 5.43 7.96 13.88
CA SER A 4 4.68 7.47 12.72
C SER A 4 5.62 6.90 11.65
N PHE A 5 5.14 5.93 10.85
CA PHE A 5 5.92 5.37 9.76
C PHE A 5 6.43 6.45 8.79
N SER A 6 5.57 7.40 8.41
CA SER A 6 5.97 8.52 7.55
C SER A 6 7.08 9.38 8.17
N ALA A 7 7.04 9.60 9.48
CA ALA A 7 8.11 10.34 10.17
C ALA A 7 9.41 9.54 10.20
N SER A 8 9.37 8.22 10.42
CA SER A 8 10.57 7.36 10.36
C SER A 8 11.20 7.35 8.97
N VAL A 9 10.40 7.35 7.90
CA VAL A 9 10.88 7.46 6.51
C VAL A 9 11.60 8.80 6.30
N LYS A 10 11.01 9.92 6.72
CA LYS A 10 11.66 11.24 6.61
C LYS A 10 12.98 11.29 7.39
N ALA A 11 13.00 10.72 8.59
CA ALA A 11 14.22 10.63 9.41
C ALA A 11 15.31 9.79 8.73
N GLU A 12 14.96 8.71 8.05
CA GLU A 12 15.92 7.89 7.29
C GLU A 12 16.46 8.65 6.09
N ILE A 13 15.61 9.28 5.30
CA ILE A 13 15.99 10.11 4.15
C ILE A 13 16.95 11.21 4.55
N CYS A 14 16.74 11.87 5.69
CA CYS A 14 17.62 12.93 6.18
C CYS A 14 19.05 12.47 6.50
N LYS A 15 19.29 11.16 6.67
CA LYS A 15 20.63 10.58 6.88
C LYS A 15 21.42 10.38 5.59
N ALA A 16 20.76 10.50 4.42
CA ALA A 16 21.44 10.33 3.15
C ALA A 16 22.56 11.37 2.97
N ASN A 17 23.74 10.89 2.63
CA ASN A 17 24.93 11.74 2.54
C ASN A 17 24.87 12.64 1.32
N MET A 18 24.93 13.93 1.52
CA MET A 18 24.91 14.95 0.51
C MET A 18 26.30 15.53 0.28
N GLN A 19 27.06 14.94 -0.61
CA GLN A 19 28.45 15.33 -0.85
C GLN A 19 28.58 16.53 -1.80
N ARG A 20 27.77 16.62 -2.85
CA ARG A 20 27.91 17.59 -3.93
C ARG A 20 27.05 18.84 -3.70
N SER A 21 27.57 20.03 -4.09
CA SER A 21 26.83 21.28 -4.02
C SER A 21 25.64 21.31 -4.98
N CYS A 22 25.77 20.70 -6.17
CA CYS A 22 24.66 20.58 -7.13
C CYS A 22 23.46 19.79 -6.52
N CYS A 23 23.71 18.71 -5.77
CA CYS A 23 22.67 17.97 -5.09
C CYS A 23 22.01 18.81 -3.98
N ALA A 24 22.78 19.60 -3.23
CA ALA A 24 22.21 20.49 -2.23
C ALA A 24 21.29 21.54 -2.87
N LEU A 25 21.68 22.11 -4.01
CA LEU A 25 20.86 23.03 -4.78
C LEU A 25 19.57 22.36 -5.25
N ALA A 26 19.65 21.17 -5.85
CA ALA A 26 18.49 20.43 -6.36
C ALA A 26 17.55 19.99 -5.20
N GLU A 27 18.07 19.60 -4.05
CA GLU A 27 17.24 19.22 -2.89
C GLU A 27 16.53 20.44 -2.29
N CYS A 28 17.20 21.58 -2.15
CA CYS A 28 16.56 22.84 -1.77
C CYS A 28 15.45 23.21 -2.77
N PHE A 29 15.67 22.98 -4.05
CA PHE A 29 14.66 23.27 -5.08
C PHE A 29 13.39 22.42 -4.89
N GLY A 30 13.54 21.11 -4.66
CA GLY A 30 12.43 20.22 -4.30
C GLY A 30 11.70 20.70 -3.04
N ILE A 31 12.44 21.07 -1.98
CA ILE A 31 11.85 21.63 -0.77
C ILE A 31 11.02 22.88 -1.06
N LEU A 32 11.55 23.81 -1.82
CA LEU A 32 10.92 25.10 -2.10
C LEU A 32 9.64 24.95 -2.94
N LEU A 33 9.64 24.08 -3.93
CA LEU A 33 8.47 23.83 -4.79
C LEU A 33 7.35 23.05 -4.10
N PHE A 34 7.64 22.38 -2.97
CA PHE A 34 6.69 21.58 -2.21
C PHE A 34 6.46 22.10 -0.79
N CYS A 35 7.05 23.24 -0.40
CA CYS A 35 6.85 23.86 0.91
C CYS A 35 5.53 24.63 1.01
N ASN A 36 5.28 25.20 2.18
CA ASN A 36 4.04 25.93 2.48
C ASN A 36 3.91 27.24 1.69
N SER A 37 5.02 27.96 1.47
CA SER A 37 5.03 29.18 0.67
C SER A 37 6.40 29.39 0.05
N PHE A 38 6.44 29.62 -1.27
CA PHE A 38 7.59 30.09 -2.01
C PHE A 38 7.13 31.17 -2.97
N SER A 39 7.39 32.41 -2.61
CA SER A 39 6.98 33.60 -3.38
C SER A 39 8.07 34.68 -3.35
N ALA A 40 7.88 35.75 -4.10
CA ALA A 40 8.77 36.90 -4.09
C ALA A 40 8.82 37.67 -2.74
N ASP A 41 7.82 37.49 -1.89
CA ASP A 41 7.69 38.19 -0.62
C ASP A 41 8.12 37.34 0.58
N SER A 42 7.97 36.00 0.49
CA SER A 42 8.33 35.12 1.59
C SER A 42 8.57 33.68 1.15
N ILE A 43 9.49 33.03 1.85
CA ILE A 43 9.70 31.58 1.83
C ILE A 43 9.34 31.06 3.21
N ARG A 44 8.43 30.10 3.28
CA ARG A 44 7.99 29.50 4.56
C ARG A 44 7.95 27.97 4.45
N ILE A 45 8.71 27.32 5.31
CA ILE A 45 8.78 25.86 5.42
C ILE A 45 8.31 25.48 6.82
N ILE A 46 7.33 24.57 6.91
CA ILE A 46 6.81 24.07 8.17
C ILE A 46 6.97 22.56 8.18
N THR A 47 7.54 22.01 9.25
CA THR A 47 7.69 20.57 9.42
C THR A 47 7.50 20.18 10.88
N GLU A 48 7.06 18.93 11.12
CA GLU A 48 7.02 18.31 12.43
C GLU A 48 8.18 17.30 12.62
N SER A 49 8.96 17.02 11.55
CA SER A 49 10.14 16.16 11.63
C SER A 49 11.32 16.94 12.16
N ARG A 50 11.86 16.51 13.31
CA ARG A 50 13.06 17.12 13.91
C ARG A 50 14.29 16.95 13.01
N GLU A 51 14.47 15.77 12.42
CA GLU A 51 15.60 15.47 11.55
C GLU A 51 15.58 16.35 10.29
N PHE A 52 14.40 16.52 9.68
CA PHE A 52 14.26 17.43 8.57
C PHE A 52 14.48 18.88 8.98
N GLY A 53 13.97 19.29 10.15
CA GLY A 53 14.24 20.62 10.72
C GLY A 53 15.73 20.91 10.92
N GLN A 54 16.51 19.93 11.35
CA GLN A 54 17.97 20.05 11.51
C GLN A 54 18.71 20.08 10.16
N LEU A 55 18.14 19.47 9.13
CA LEU A 55 18.71 19.41 7.79
C LEU A 55 18.53 20.72 7.02
N ILE A 56 17.36 21.36 7.10
CA ILE A 56 16.99 22.58 6.36
C ILE A 56 18.06 23.68 6.42
N PRO A 57 18.51 24.15 7.60
CA PRO A 57 19.51 25.22 7.69
C PRO A 57 20.87 24.84 7.09
N LYS A 58 21.26 23.57 7.22
CA LYS A 58 22.52 23.04 6.66
C LYS A 58 22.47 23.04 5.14
N LEU A 59 21.34 22.61 4.58
CA LEU A 59 21.07 22.58 3.14
C LEU A 59 21.14 23.97 2.53
N PHE A 60 20.38 24.92 3.08
CA PHE A 60 20.31 26.29 2.57
C PHE A 60 21.66 27.01 2.69
N ARG A 61 22.41 26.76 3.78
CA ARG A 61 23.79 27.27 3.91
C ARG A 61 24.70 26.70 2.82
N LYS A 62 24.58 25.40 2.52
CA LYS A 62 25.40 24.73 1.51
C LYS A 62 25.05 25.17 0.08
N ALA A 63 23.75 25.34 -0.21
CA ALA A 63 23.27 25.68 -1.55
C ALA A 63 23.47 27.18 -1.90
N PHE A 64 23.23 28.06 -0.92
CA PHE A 64 23.15 29.51 -1.17
C PHE A 64 24.08 30.37 -0.30
N SER A 65 24.76 29.76 0.69
CA SER A 65 25.51 30.48 1.73
C SER A 65 24.62 31.43 2.55
N LEU A 66 23.32 31.12 2.68
CA LEU A 66 22.32 31.94 3.37
C LEU A 66 21.84 31.30 4.67
N GLN A 67 21.33 32.16 5.56
CA GLN A 67 20.67 31.78 6.81
C GLN A 67 19.23 32.25 6.80
N PHE A 68 18.35 31.49 7.48
CA PHE A 68 16.95 31.86 7.68
C PHE A 68 16.84 33.10 8.58
N ASP A 69 15.82 33.91 8.36
CA ASP A 69 15.51 35.09 9.16
C ASP A 69 14.77 34.68 10.44
N VAL A 70 13.92 33.66 10.33
CA VAL A 70 13.23 33.03 11.46
C VAL A 70 13.58 31.55 11.50
N LEU A 71 14.05 31.12 12.67
CA LEU A 71 14.35 29.74 13.02
C LEU A 71 13.44 29.30 14.18
N PRO A 72 13.06 28.02 14.28
CA PRO A 72 12.37 27.52 15.46
C PRO A 72 13.28 27.60 16.68
N GLU A 73 12.68 27.74 17.87
CA GLU A 73 13.41 27.65 19.15
C GLU A 73 14.03 26.25 19.31
N GLU A 74 15.16 26.16 20.00
CA GLU A 74 15.91 24.90 20.16
C GLU A 74 15.07 23.80 20.82
N ASP A 75 14.18 24.18 21.76
CA ASP A 75 13.30 23.28 22.50
C ASP A 75 11.90 23.19 21.90
N ALA A 76 11.67 23.75 20.71
CA ALA A 76 10.35 23.73 20.09
C ALA A 76 9.83 22.28 19.89
N SER A 77 8.65 22.02 20.42
CA SER A 77 7.92 20.78 20.22
C SER A 77 6.76 21.00 19.24
N GLY A 78 6.57 20.09 18.28
CA GLY A 78 5.50 20.19 17.30
C GLY A 78 5.96 20.81 15.98
N LYS A 79 5.29 21.87 15.53
CA LYS A 79 5.57 22.49 14.22
C LYS A 79 6.80 23.40 14.29
N LEU A 80 7.83 23.03 13.54
CA LEU A 80 9.03 23.82 13.33
C LEU A 80 8.83 24.72 12.13
N ILE A 81 9.02 26.05 12.31
CA ILE A 81 8.78 27.06 11.27
C ILE A 81 10.12 27.69 10.89
N PHE A 82 10.43 27.65 9.58
CA PHE A 82 11.59 28.28 8.98
C PHE A 82 11.09 29.32 8.01
N GLN A 83 11.58 30.56 8.11
CA GLN A 83 11.11 31.65 7.25
C GLN A 83 12.27 32.53 6.75
N ILE A 84 12.17 32.95 5.48
CA ILE A 84 12.99 33.98 4.86
C ILE A 84 12.05 35.08 4.40
N THR A 85 12.28 36.31 4.86
CA THR A 85 11.52 37.52 4.50
C THR A 85 12.39 38.59 3.88
N ASP A 86 13.72 38.44 4.00
CA ASP A 86 14.69 39.35 3.37
C ASP A 86 14.63 39.20 1.85
N ARG A 87 14.25 40.27 1.19
CA ARG A 87 14.09 40.33 -0.27
C ARG A 87 15.37 40.00 -1.04
N ALA A 88 16.53 40.40 -0.56
CA ALA A 88 17.81 40.17 -1.24
C ALA A 88 18.15 38.63 -1.17
N LYS A 89 17.85 37.97 -0.05
CA LYS A 89 17.98 36.52 0.06
C LYS A 89 17.00 35.78 -0.85
N ILE A 90 15.73 36.17 -0.87
CA ILE A 90 14.70 35.59 -1.74
C ILE A 90 15.09 35.74 -3.21
N GLU A 91 15.52 36.93 -3.61
CA GLU A 91 15.96 37.22 -4.99
C GLU A 91 17.17 36.34 -5.38
N THR A 92 18.13 36.16 -4.48
CA THR A 92 19.27 35.27 -4.70
C THR A 92 18.82 33.82 -4.92
N ILE A 93 17.89 33.32 -4.10
CA ILE A 93 17.35 31.96 -4.21
C ILE A 93 16.56 31.84 -5.54
N MET A 94 15.68 32.78 -5.85
CA MET A 94 14.88 32.74 -7.08
C MET A 94 15.74 32.76 -8.33
N ARG A 95 16.75 33.64 -8.40
CA ARG A 95 17.72 33.69 -9.51
C ARG A 95 18.49 32.41 -9.72
N ALA A 96 18.88 31.71 -8.62
CA ALA A 96 19.57 30.42 -8.72
C ALA A 96 18.74 29.36 -9.46
N TYR A 97 17.43 29.49 -9.50
CA TYR A 97 16.50 28.61 -10.23
C TYR A 97 15.93 29.25 -11.50
N GLY A 98 16.45 30.38 -11.94
CA GLY A 98 16.00 31.05 -13.15
C GLY A 98 14.68 31.80 -13.01
N PHE A 99 14.20 32.04 -11.78
CA PHE A 99 13.00 32.84 -11.53
C PHE A 99 13.33 34.34 -11.40
N SER A 100 12.46 35.16 -11.96
CA SER A 100 12.48 36.64 -11.75
C SER A 100 11.36 37.01 -10.78
N PRO A 101 11.65 37.68 -9.65
CA PRO A 101 10.62 38.13 -8.72
C PRO A 101 9.54 39.01 -9.34
N LYS A 102 9.85 39.68 -10.47
CA LYS A 102 8.93 40.60 -11.17
C LYS A 102 8.02 39.89 -12.16
N ASP A 103 8.46 38.75 -12.73
CA ASP A 103 7.81 38.12 -13.89
C ASP A 103 7.24 36.72 -13.56
N THR A 104 7.41 36.25 -12.34
CA THR A 104 7.01 34.89 -11.99
C THR A 104 5.52 34.80 -11.72
N LEU A 105 4.77 34.42 -12.73
CA LEU A 105 3.34 34.11 -12.65
C LEU A 105 3.07 32.66 -12.16
N ALA A 106 3.97 31.75 -12.49
CA ALA A 106 3.85 30.34 -12.09
C ALA A 106 5.21 29.70 -11.83
N LEU A 107 5.33 28.99 -10.74
CA LEU A 107 6.52 28.16 -10.44
C LEU A 107 6.50 26.91 -11.33
N HIS A 108 7.69 26.49 -11.78
CA HIS A 108 7.92 25.31 -12.61
C HIS A 108 9.26 24.66 -12.24
N VAL A 109 9.48 23.42 -12.65
CA VAL A 109 10.75 22.73 -12.45
C VAL A 109 11.74 23.20 -13.50
N ASN A 110 12.84 23.79 -13.07
CA ASN A 110 13.95 24.14 -13.95
C ASN A 110 14.75 22.88 -14.30
N LEU A 111 14.56 22.34 -15.52
CA LEU A 111 15.16 21.08 -15.96
C LEU A 111 16.70 21.04 -15.83
N PRO A 112 17.47 22.05 -16.18
CA PRO A 112 18.92 22.13 -15.93
C PRO A 112 19.34 21.84 -14.48
N VAL A 113 18.52 22.15 -13.48
CA VAL A 113 18.82 21.88 -12.08
C VAL A 113 18.70 20.39 -11.74
N VAL A 114 17.90 19.65 -12.50
CA VAL A 114 17.59 18.23 -12.28
C VAL A 114 18.07 17.32 -13.41
N GLU A 115 18.97 17.83 -14.27
CA GLU A 115 19.47 17.10 -15.43
C GLU A 115 20.27 15.84 -15.04
N GLU A 116 21.17 16.00 -14.07
CA GLU A 116 21.99 14.90 -13.56
C GLU A 116 21.17 13.95 -12.68
N ASP A 117 21.40 12.65 -12.78
CA ASP A 117 20.70 11.64 -11.96
C ASP A 117 20.79 11.92 -10.46
N CYS A 118 21.97 12.31 -9.98
CA CYS A 118 22.17 12.65 -8.56
C CYS A 118 21.36 13.88 -8.12
N CYS A 119 21.15 14.84 -9.03
CA CYS A 119 20.33 16.04 -8.78
C CYS A 119 18.83 15.71 -8.86
N ARG A 120 18.43 14.80 -9.75
CA ARG A 120 17.07 14.31 -9.86
C ARG A 120 16.63 13.59 -8.58
N VAL A 121 17.47 12.68 -8.07
CA VAL A 121 17.26 12.03 -6.76
C VAL A 121 17.15 13.06 -5.66
N ALA A 122 18.06 14.04 -5.60
CA ALA A 122 18.08 15.07 -4.56
C ALA A 122 16.82 15.96 -4.62
N PHE A 123 16.37 16.35 -5.81
CA PHE A 123 15.13 17.11 -6.02
C PHE A 123 13.91 16.33 -5.48
N LEU A 124 13.74 15.07 -5.89
CA LEU A 124 12.62 14.23 -5.44
C LEU A 124 12.68 13.97 -3.92
N ARG A 125 13.89 13.87 -3.34
CA ARG A 125 14.10 13.80 -1.90
C ARG A 125 13.59 15.05 -1.20
N GLY A 126 13.98 16.23 -1.66
CA GLY A 126 13.51 17.51 -1.13
C GLY A 126 11.99 17.67 -1.26
N ALA A 127 11.42 17.32 -2.40
CA ALA A 127 9.98 17.31 -2.64
C ALA A 127 9.24 16.40 -1.65
N TYR A 128 9.77 15.19 -1.39
CA TYR A 128 9.18 14.25 -0.43
C TYR A 128 9.32 14.75 1.02
N LEU A 129 10.47 15.30 1.40
CA LEU A 129 10.68 15.83 2.75
C LEU A 129 9.70 16.97 3.07
N ALA A 130 9.43 17.86 2.11
CA ALA A 130 8.53 18.99 2.29
C ALA A 130 7.05 18.63 2.13
N GLY A 131 6.68 17.97 1.02
CA GLY A 131 5.29 17.70 0.65
C GLY A 131 4.90 16.22 0.61
N GLY A 132 5.80 15.31 0.98
CA GLY A 132 5.56 13.87 0.90
C GLY A 132 5.00 13.25 2.17
N SER A 133 4.21 12.21 2.00
CA SER A 133 3.77 11.33 3.08
C SER A 133 3.62 9.89 2.59
N VAL A 134 3.67 8.93 3.52
CA VAL A 134 3.43 7.51 3.26
C VAL A 134 2.66 6.89 4.42
N THR A 135 1.66 6.08 4.09
CA THR A 135 0.86 5.36 5.07
C THR A 135 1.65 4.19 5.66
N ASP A 136 1.37 3.86 6.91
CA ASP A 136 1.89 2.68 7.57
C ASP A 136 1.52 1.42 6.77
N PRO A 137 2.49 0.56 6.38
CA PRO A 137 2.23 -0.61 5.55
C PRO A 137 1.26 -1.61 6.19
N GLU A 138 1.12 -1.64 7.53
CA GLU A 138 0.11 -2.45 8.21
C GLU A 138 -1.32 -2.02 7.83
N LYS A 139 -1.54 -0.71 7.67
CA LYS A 139 -2.85 -0.13 7.36
C LYS A 139 -3.17 -0.14 5.87
N GLY A 140 -2.15 -0.02 5.00
CA GLY A 140 -2.33 0.01 3.56
C GLY A 140 -1.15 0.62 2.82
N TYR A 141 -1.21 0.58 1.49
CA TYR A 141 -0.15 1.10 0.63
C TYR A 141 -0.63 2.37 -0.05
N HIS A 142 -0.14 3.50 0.43
CA HIS A 142 -0.41 4.80 -0.16
C HIS A 142 0.74 5.77 0.15
N MET A 143 1.36 6.31 -0.89
CA MET A 143 2.37 7.35 -0.80
C MET A 143 1.92 8.51 -1.66
N GLU A 144 2.13 9.74 -1.19
CA GLU A 144 1.75 10.95 -1.93
C GLU A 144 2.80 12.05 -1.83
N LEU A 145 2.84 12.88 -2.88
CA LEU A 145 3.55 14.15 -2.95
C LEU A 145 2.52 15.24 -3.22
N THR A 146 2.46 16.26 -2.38
CA THR A 146 1.47 17.35 -2.48
C THR A 146 2.15 18.68 -2.69
N THR A 147 1.69 19.44 -3.69
CA THR A 147 2.09 20.83 -3.95
C THR A 147 0.89 21.66 -4.34
N THR A 148 0.96 22.98 -4.15
CA THR A 148 -0.08 23.92 -4.62
C THR A 148 0.09 24.33 -6.09
N HIS A 149 1.22 23.98 -6.71
CA HIS A 149 1.61 24.41 -8.04
C HIS A 149 1.32 23.33 -9.09
N SER A 150 0.37 23.62 -10.00
CA SER A 150 -0.07 22.66 -11.03
C SER A 150 1.03 22.31 -12.04
N CYS A 151 1.83 23.29 -12.46
CA CYS A 151 2.97 23.03 -13.36
C CYS A 151 4.01 22.14 -12.70
N VAL A 152 4.39 22.43 -11.45
CA VAL A 152 5.33 21.62 -10.66
C VAL A 152 4.85 20.17 -10.53
N SER A 153 3.56 19.97 -10.23
CA SER A 153 2.99 18.63 -10.13
C SER A 153 3.12 17.85 -11.43
N ARG A 154 2.77 18.47 -12.57
CA ARG A 154 2.85 17.84 -13.90
C ARG A 154 4.29 17.50 -14.29
N GLU A 155 5.24 18.39 -14.01
CA GLU A 155 6.65 18.19 -14.33
C GLU A 155 7.30 17.18 -13.41
N THR A 156 6.95 17.18 -12.12
CA THR A 156 7.38 16.14 -11.18
C THR A 156 6.82 14.76 -11.57
N TYR A 157 5.59 14.69 -12.08
CA TYR A 157 5.05 13.45 -12.66
C TYR A 157 5.96 12.90 -13.76
N ALA A 158 6.35 13.76 -14.71
CA ALA A 158 7.24 13.36 -15.81
C ALA A 158 8.63 12.93 -15.30
N LEU A 159 9.19 13.64 -14.32
CA LEU A 159 10.47 13.27 -13.70
C LEU A 159 10.40 11.90 -13.00
N VAL A 160 9.30 11.61 -12.27
CA VAL A 160 9.13 10.30 -11.64
C VAL A 160 9.00 9.21 -12.70
N GLN A 161 8.24 9.45 -13.76
CA GLN A 161 8.10 8.50 -14.87
C GLN A 161 9.45 8.20 -15.53
N GLU A 162 10.24 9.24 -15.80
CA GLU A 162 11.55 9.09 -16.43
C GLU A 162 12.55 8.37 -15.53
N ALA A 163 12.59 8.73 -14.24
CA ALA A 163 13.53 8.17 -13.28
C ALA A 163 13.20 6.74 -12.86
N MET A 164 11.92 6.39 -12.76
CA MET A 164 11.45 5.16 -12.14
C MET A 164 10.79 4.19 -13.12
N GLY A 165 10.45 4.63 -14.33
CA GLY A 165 9.80 3.80 -15.35
C GLY A 165 8.34 3.46 -15.06
N PHE A 166 7.72 4.05 -14.03
CA PHE A 166 6.29 3.86 -13.74
C PHE A 166 5.52 5.19 -13.69
N TYR A 167 4.20 5.09 -13.77
CA TYR A 167 3.30 6.23 -13.82
C TYR A 167 2.62 6.44 -12.45
N PRO A 168 2.95 7.49 -11.68
CA PRO A 168 2.18 7.84 -10.51
C PRO A 168 0.77 8.27 -10.94
N LYS A 169 -0.19 8.23 -10.03
CA LYS A 169 -1.52 8.79 -10.28
C LYS A 169 -1.55 10.24 -9.81
N SER A 170 -2.42 11.05 -10.43
CA SER A 170 -2.61 12.44 -10.04
C SER A 170 -4.06 12.71 -9.63
N ALA A 171 -4.25 13.62 -8.68
CA ALA A 171 -5.55 14.10 -8.23
C ALA A 171 -5.43 15.54 -7.73
N THR A 172 -6.55 16.28 -7.76
CA THR A 172 -6.66 17.58 -7.10
C THR A 172 -7.48 17.41 -5.83
N ARG A 173 -6.95 17.88 -4.70
CA ARG A 173 -7.62 17.78 -3.40
C ARG A 173 -7.39 19.04 -2.59
N GLY A 174 -8.49 19.70 -2.14
CA GLY A 174 -8.40 20.90 -1.29
C GLY A 174 -7.60 22.05 -1.90
N GLY A 175 -7.63 22.22 -3.23
CA GLY A 175 -6.84 23.24 -3.95
C GLY A 175 -5.38 22.86 -4.21
N GLY A 176 -4.89 21.73 -3.66
CA GLY A 176 -3.56 21.19 -3.91
C GLY A 176 -3.56 20.11 -5.00
N GLN A 177 -2.40 19.93 -5.63
CA GLN A 177 -2.13 18.87 -6.58
C GLN A 177 -1.43 17.74 -5.86
N VAL A 178 -1.94 16.51 -6.00
CA VAL A 178 -1.43 15.31 -5.33
C VAL A 178 -0.98 14.30 -6.38
N LEU A 179 0.28 13.94 -6.35
CA LEU A 179 0.81 12.76 -7.04
C LEU A 179 0.85 11.61 -6.05
N TYR A 180 0.31 10.45 -6.41
CA TYR A 180 0.24 9.33 -5.48
C TYR A 180 0.52 7.97 -6.11
N ILE A 181 1.01 7.04 -5.28
CA ILE A 181 1.33 5.65 -5.61
C ILE A 181 0.60 4.75 -4.61
N LYS A 182 -0.03 3.66 -5.11
CA LYS A 182 -0.75 2.68 -4.27
C LYS A 182 -0.19 1.26 -4.35
N GLN A 183 0.73 1.00 -5.25
CA GLN A 183 1.36 -0.30 -5.40
C GLN A 183 2.57 -0.39 -4.49
N SER A 184 2.59 -1.40 -3.61
CA SER A 184 3.65 -1.59 -2.62
C SER A 184 5.05 -1.68 -3.23
N GLU A 185 5.19 -2.36 -4.38
CA GLU A 185 6.46 -2.46 -5.11
C GLU A 185 6.97 -1.09 -5.55
N MET A 186 6.12 -0.31 -6.22
CA MET A 186 6.48 1.04 -6.67
C MET A 186 6.82 1.98 -5.51
N ILE A 187 6.13 1.85 -4.36
CA ILE A 187 6.44 2.63 -3.17
C ILE A 187 7.81 2.22 -2.61
N SER A 188 8.10 0.91 -2.52
CA SER A 188 9.41 0.41 -2.07
C SER A 188 10.54 0.89 -2.97
N ASP A 189 10.37 0.82 -4.28
CA ASP A 189 11.35 1.29 -5.26
C ASP A 189 11.58 2.79 -5.11
N PHE A 190 10.52 3.58 -4.98
CA PHE A 190 10.62 5.02 -4.81
C PHE A 190 11.32 5.40 -3.49
N LEU A 191 10.99 4.75 -2.37
CA LEU A 191 11.66 5.01 -1.10
C LEU A 191 13.14 4.61 -1.13
N THR A 192 13.47 3.51 -1.80
CA THR A 192 14.87 3.09 -2.04
C THR A 192 15.61 4.15 -2.85
N TYR A 193 14.99 4.65 -3.92
CA TYR A 193 15.55 5.71 -4.76
C TYR A 193 15.80 7.01 -3.98
N LEU A 194 14.92 7.37 -3.05
CA LEU A 194 15.11 8.52 -2.18
C LEU A 194 16.16 8.33 -1.08
N GLY A 195 16.62 7.09 -0.83
CA GLY A 195 17.59 6.76 0.20
C GLY A 195 16.97 6.32 1.54
N ALA A 196 15.79 5.67 1.49
CA ALA A 196 15.14 5.04 2.63
C ALA A 196 14.96 3.51 2.43
N PRO A 197 16.05 2.73 2.29
CA PRO A 197 15.98 1.30 2.04
C PRO A 197 15.38 0.51 3.21
N VAL A 198 15.56 0.93 4.46
CA VAL A 198 14.99 0.24 5.63
C VAL A 198 13.46 0.36 5.63
N ALA A 199 12.94 1.55 5.31
CA ALA A 199 11.50 1.73 5.14
C ALA A 199 10.93 0.93 3.96
N ALA A 200 11.66 0.85 2.86
CA ALA A 200 11.30 0.02 1.71
C ALA A 200 11.22 -1.47 2.09
N MET A 201 12.19 -1.98 2.84
CA MET A 201 12.17 -3.37 3.34
C MET A 201 10.94 -3.65 4.22
N ARG A 202 10.58 -2.73 5.13
CA ARG A 202 9.37 -2.88 5.95
C ARG A 202 8.09 -2.98 5.13
N ILE A 203 7.99 -2.25 4.01
CA ILE A 203 6.85 -2.37 3.09
C ILE A 203 6.82 -3.76 2.43
N MET A 204 7.98 -4.28 2.01
CA MET A 204 8.09 -5.61 1.42
C MET A 204 7.74 -6.71 2.42
N GLU A 205 8.22 -6.62 3.66
CA GLU A 205 7.90 -7.56 4.75
C GLU A 205 6.39 -7.59 5.04
N ALA A 206 5.77 -6.43 5.25
CA ALA A 206 4.33 -6.35 5.48
C ALA A 206 3.50 -6.90 4.31
N ARG A 207 3.99 -6.76 3.08
CA ARG A 207 3.37 -7.36 1.89
C ARG A 207 3.42 -8.89 1.94
N LEU A 208 4.60 -9.47 2.21
CA LEU A 208 4.79 -10.91 2.28
C LEU A 208 3.91 -11.54 3.38
N GLU A 209 3.85 -10.92 4.55
CA GLU A 209 2.98 -11.37 5.65
C GLU A 209 1.50 -11.36 5.24
N LYS A 210 1.04 -10.29 4.59
CA LYS A 210 -0.34 -10.22 4.08
C LYS A 210 -0.63 -11.28 3.01
N GLU A 211 0.31 -11.55 2.12
CA GLU A 211 0.15 -12.59 1.10
C GLU A 211 0.06 -13.99 1.71
N ILE A 212 0.91 -14.29 2.71
CA ILE A 212 0.87 -15.56 3.45
C ILE A 212 -0.47 -15.71 4.18
N ASN A 213 -0.87 -14.72 4.94
CA ASN A 213 -2.13 -14.73 5.68
C ASN A 213 -3.35 -14.89 4.75
N ASN A 214 -3.36 -14.21 3.61
CA ASN A 214 -4.42 -14.35 2.61
C ASN A 214 -4.48 -15.77 2.00
N LYS A 215 -3.32 -16.41 1.76
CA LYS A 215 -3.28 -17.79 1.26
C LYS A 215 -3.81 -18.78 2.31
N VAL A 216 -3.40 -18.61 3.57
CA VAL A 216 -3.89 -19.45 4.69
C VAL A 216 -5.40 -19.28 4.86
N ASN A 217 -5.90 -18.06 4.94
CA ASN A 217 -7.32 -17.78 5.09
C ASN A 217 -8.16 -18.35 3.95
N ARG A 218 -7.69 -18.22 2.70
CA ARG A 218 -8.39 -18.80 1.54
C ARG A 218 -8.45 -20.32 1.63
N ARG A 219 -7.37 -20.98 2.09
CA ARG A 219 -7.33 -22.42 2.28
C ARG A 219 -8.29 -22.86 3.38
N CYS A 220 -8.23 -22.21 4.55
CA CYS A 220 -9.14 -22.50 5.66
C CYS A 220 -10.62 -22.32 5.26
N ASN A 221 -10.96 -21.22 4.59
CA ASN A 221 -12.33 -20.98 4.13
C ASN A 221 -12.80 -22.02 3.11
N CYS A 222 -11.88 -22.48 2.23
CA CYS A 222 -12.20 -23.56 1.28
C CYS A 222 -12.45 -24.87 1.99
N ASP A 223 -11.60 -25.26 2.95
CA ASP A 223 -11.71 -26.50 3.71
C ASP A 223 -12.98 -26.49 4.58
N GLU A 224 -13.30 -25.35 5.22
CA GLU A 224 -14.54 -25.18 5.98
C GLU A 224 -15.79 -25.30 5.10
N ALA A 225 -15.82 -24.63 3.95
CA ALA A 225 -16.95 -24.72 3.01
C ALA A 225 -17.13 -26.15 2.46
N ASN A 226 -16.05 -26.87 2.22
CA ASN A 226 -16.12 -28.25 1.77
C ASN A 226 -16.65 -29.18 2.88
N THR A 227 -16.17 -28.99 4.12
CA THR A 227 -16.63 -29.76 5.28
C THR A 227 -18.10 -29.53 5.56
N SER A 228 -18.55 -28.26 5.54
CA SER A 228 -19.97 -27.91 5.72
C SER A 228 -20.87 -28.60 4.69
N LYS A 229 -20.48 -28.57 3.41
CA LYS A 229 -21.24 -29.25 2.34
C LYS A 229 -21.30 -30.76 2.55
N VAL A 230 -20.24 -31.40 3.04
CA VAL A 230 -20.23 -32.83 3.34
C VAL A 230 -21.19 -33.16 4.48
N VAL A 231 -21.15 -32.34 5.54
CA VAL A 231 -22.05 -32.53 6.71
C VAL A 231 -23.53 -32.31 6.31
N GLU A 232 -23.83 -31.23 5.61
CA GLU A 232 -25.19 -30.94 5.13
C GLU A 232 -25.73 -32.07 4.23
N ALA A 233 -24.91 -32.55 3.29
CA ALA A 233 -25.30 -33.67 2.42
C ALA A 233 -25.52 -34.97 3.22
N ALA A 234 -24.71 -35.26 4.22
CA ALA A 234 -24.88 -36.42 5.10
C ALA A 234 -26.18 -36.32 5.91
N GLN A 235 -26.50 -35.14 6.44
CA GLN A 235 -27.74 -34.89 7.19
C GLN A 235 -28.98 -35.04 6.28
N GLU A 236 -28.96 -34.50 5.07
CA GLU A 236 -30.04 -34.68 4.09
C GLU A 236 -30.24 -36.16 3.74
N GLN A 237 -29.14 -36.91 3.56
CA GLN A 237 -29.19 -38.35 3.27
C GLN A 237 -29.79 -39.14 4.44
N LEU A 238 -29.37 -38.86 5.66
CA LEU A 238 -29.87 -39.54 6.87
C LEU A 238 -31.38 -39.22 7.09
N ALA A 239 -31.78 -37.96 6.89
CA ALA A 239 -33.19 -37.58 6.98
C ALA A 239 -34.04 -38.34 5.95
N ALA A 240 -33.57 -38.41 4.71
CA ALA A 240 -34.26 -39.14 3.61
C ALA A 240 -34.36 -40.66 3.94
N ILE A 241 -33.32 -41.29 4.42
CA ILE A 241 -33.31 -42.70 4.82
C ILE A 241 -34.32 -42.97 5.94
N ARG A 242 -34.38 -42.05 6.94
CA ARG A 242 -35.37 -42.16 8.03
C ARG A 242 -36.79 -42.12 7.52
N ILE A 243 -37.13 -41.18 6.65
CA ILE A 243 -38.47 -41.07 6.02
C ILE A 243 -38.80 -42.35 5.26
N LEU A 244 -37.87 -42.87 4.47
CA LEU A 244 -38.08 -44.11 3.71
C LEU A 244 -38.28 -45.33 4.63
N ARG A 245 -37.61 -45.39 5.76
CA ARG A 245 -37.76 -46.45 6.77
C ARG A 245 -39.12 -46.37 7.44
N GLU A 246 -39.49 -45.16 7.95
CA GLU A 246 -40.77 -44.95 8.63
C GLU A 246 -41.99 -45.23 7.74
N SER A 247 -41.87 -44.95 6.43
CA SER A 247 -42.92 -45.23 5.46
C SER A 247 -42.93 -46.69 4.96
N GLY A 248 -41.99 -47.56 5.36
CA GLY A 248 -41.84 -48.93 4.85
C GLY A 248 -41.33 -49.02 3.40
N LYS A 249 -41.09 -47.90 2.73
CA LYS A 249 -40.65 -47.84 1.34
C LYS A 249 -39.22 -48.36 1.14
N LEU A 250 -38.37 -48.25 2.17
CA LEU A 250 -36.96 -48.66 2.09
C LEU A 250 -36.81 -50.15 1.72
N GLU A 251 -37.69 -51.01 2.26
CA GLU A 251 -37.66 -52.45 2.03
C GLU A 251 -38.06 -52.88 0.59
N HIS A 252 -38.74 -52.00 -0.10
CA HIS A 252 -39.15 -52.21 -1.48
C HIS A 252 -38.16 -51.66 -2.52
N LEU A 253 -37.13 -50.94 -2.08
CA LEU A 253 -36.06 -50.44 -2.95
C LEU A 253 -35.09 -51.54 -3.37
N PRO A 254 -34.36 -51.37 -4.50
CA PRO A 254 -33.33 -52.30 -4.90
C PRO A 254 -32.27 -52.54 -3.82
N SER A 255 -31.83 -53.76 -3.62
CA SER A 255 -30.87 -54.20 -2.60
C SER A 255 -29.62 -53.31 -2.51
N LYS A 256 -29.10 -52.81 -3.67
CA LYS A 256 -27.97 -51.90 -3.74
C LYS A 256 -28.21 -50.55 -3.02
N LEU A 257 -29.47 -50.08 -3.01
CA LEU A 257 -29.86 -48.84 -2.33
C LEU A 257 -30.05 -49.09 -0.82
N GLN A 258 -30.64 -50.25 -0.45
CA GLN A 258 -30.77 -50.63 0.95
C GLN A 258 -29.41 -50.76 1.61
N GLN A 259 -28.40 -51.37 0.96
CA GLN A 259 -27.02 -51.46 1.46
C GLN A 259 -26.36 -50.07 1.62
N ALA A 260 -26.60 -49.16 0.66
CA ALA A 260 -26.05 -47.80 0.76
C ALA A 260 -26.72 -47.01 1.91
N ALA A 261 -28.00 -47.24 2.17
CA ALA A 261 -28.71 -46.64 3.30
C ALA A 261 -28.15 -47.14 4.63
N LEU A 262 -27.98 -48.46 4.78
CA LEU A 262 -27.40 -49.07 5.99
C LEU A 262 -25.98 -48.55 6.27
N ALA A 263 -25.12 -48.52 5.25
CA ALA A 263 -23.75 -48.01 5.38
C ALA A 263 -23.72 -46.56 5.86
N ARG A 264 -24.62 -45.68 5.41
CA ARG A 264 -24.72 -44.28 5.83
C ARG A 264 -25.26 -44.14 7.25
N GLU A 265 -26.26 -44.96 7.65
CA GLU A 265 -26.79 -44.93 9.01
C GLU A 265 -25.78 -45.41 10.05
N GLU A 266 -25.03 -46.46 9.75
CA GLU A 266 -23.99 -47.00 10.64
C GLU A 266 -22.78 -46.05 10.71
N ASN A 267 -22.50 -45.28 9.68
CA ASN A 267 -21.38 -44.36 9.57
C ASN A 267 -21.81 -42.94 9.20
N PRO A 268 -22.51 -42.17 10.06
CA PRO A 268 -23.08 -40.87 9.77
C PRO A 268 -22.06 -39.81 9.36
N ALA A 269 -20.85 -39.88 9.92
CA ALA A 269 -19.78 -38.90 9.67
C ALA A 269 -18.84 -39.31 8.53
N ALA A 270 -18.96 -40.54 7.99
CA ALA A 270 -18.04 -41.01 6.97
C ALA A 270 -18.20 -40.25 5.64
N SER A 271 -17.09 -39.99 4.98
CA SER A 271 -17.08 -39.39 3.63
C SER A 271 -17.64 -40.40 2.60
N LEU A 272 -18.03 -39.88 1.43
CA LEU A 272 -18.50 -40.74 0.31
C LEU A 272 -17.44 -41.75 -0.15
N THR A 273 -16.17 -41.44 0.03
CA THR A 273 -15.06 -42.34 -0.33
C THR A 273 -14.99 -43.50 0.66
N GLU A 274 -15.00 -43.21 1.96
CA GLU A 274 -15.00 -44.21 3.02
C GLU A 274 -16.23 -45.13 2.91
N LEU A 275 -17.42 -44.56 2.71
CA LEU A 275 -18.64 -45.36 2.49
C LEU A 275 -18.55 -46.27 1.26
N ALA A 276 -17.89 -45.80 0.20
CA ALA A 276 -17.73 -46.60 -1.02
C ALA A 276 -16.75 -47.76 -0.83
N GLU A 277 -15.72 -47.59 -0.01
CA GLU A 277 -14.75 -48.61 0.35
C GLU A 277 -15.32 -49.68 1.32
N MET A 278 -16.27 -49.29 2.19
CA MET A 278 -16.98 -50.19 3.11
C MET A 278 -17.98 -51.12 2.46
N MET A 279 -18.34 -50.88 1.17
CA MET A 279 -19.27 -51.74 0.44
C MET A 279 -18.66 -53.09 0.04
N GLU A 280 -19.44 -54.15 0.03
CA GLU A 280 -19.03 -55.49 -0.44
C GLU A 280 -19.79 -55.86 -1.76
N PRO A 281 -19.10 -55.95 -2.89
CA PRO A 281 -17.73 -55.51 -3.16
C PRO A 281 -17.58 -54.00 -3.09
N PRO A 282 -16.36 -53.44 -2.84
CA PRO A 282 -16.12 -51.99 -2.85
C PRO A 282 -16.55 -51.35 -4.15
N ILE A 283 -17.08 -50.11 -4.06
CA ILE A 283 -17.57 -49.34 -5.22
C ILE A 283 -16.85 -48.02 -5.37
N THR A 284 -17.07 -47.34 -6.46
CA THR A 284 -16.49 -46.02 -6.67
C THR A 284 -17.27 -44.90 -5.94
N LYS A 285 -16.59 -43.82 -5.52
CA LYS A 285 -17.23 -42.63 -4.94
C LYS A 285 -18.39 -42.08 -5.76
N PRO A 286 -18.32 -41.97 -7.13
CA PRO A 286 -19.46 -41.57 -7.94
C PRO A 286 -20.64 -42.54 -7.83
N ALA A 287 -20.39 -43.85 -7.77
CA ALA A 287 -21.44 -44.85 -7.63
C ALA A 287 -22.16 -44.74 -6.27
N MET A 288 -21.40 -44.54 -5.15
CA MET A 288 -21.99 -44.29 -3.84
C MET A 288 -22.85 -43.01 -3.85
N ASN A 289 -22.29 -41.90 -4.37
CA ASN A 289 -23.02 -40.63 -4.49
C ASN A 289 -24.34 -40.80 -5.28
N HIS A 290 -24.33 -41.57 -6.38
CA HIS A 290 -25.51 -41.83 -7.16
C HIS A 290 -26.58 -42.64 -6.37
N ARG A 291 -26.16 -43.63 -5.59
CA ARG A 291 -27.06 -44.42 -4.74
C ARG A 291 -27.71 -43.55 -3.67
N LEU A 292 -26.93 -42.76 -2.95
CA LEU A 292 -27.44 -41.87 -1.91
C LEU A 292 -28.36 -40.74 -2.48
N LYS A 293 -28.03 -40.19 -3.64
CA LYS A 293 -28.95 -39.25 -4.35
C LYS A 293 -30.27 -39.88 -4.70
N LYS A 294 -30.29 -41.15 -5.16
CA LYS A 294 -31.52 -41.88 -5.43
C LYS A 294 -32.36 -42.09 -4.17
N LEU A 295 -31.75 -42.34 -3.00
CA LEU A 295 -32.50 -42.42 -1.75
C LEU A 295 -33.13 -41.06 -1.38
N VAL A 296 -32.41 -39.96 -1.55
CA VAL A 296 -32.95 -38.61 -1.31
C VAL A 296 -34.08 -38.30 -2.29
N GLN A 297 -33.96 -38.72 -3.55
CA GLN A 297 -35.03 -38.53 -4.54
C GLN A 297 -36.28 -39.38 -4.19
N ALA A 298 -36.08 -40.65 -3.87
CA ALA A 298 -37.19 -41.57 -3.51
C ALA A 298 -37.94 -41.11 -2.25
N SER A 299 -37.27 -40.40 -1.32
CA SER A 299 -37.95 -39.86 -0.13
C SER A 299 -38.83 -38.65 -0.41
N LYS A 300 -38.65 -37.99 -1.57
CA LYS A 300 -39.43 -36.82 -2.02
C LYS A 300 -40.61 -37.20 -2.96
N GLU A 301 -40.62 -38.45 -3.44
CA GLU A 301 -41.72 -38.98 -4.27
C GLU A 301 -42.80 -39.55 -3.34
N GLU A 302 -43.99 -38.94 -3.38
CA GLU A 302 -45.19 -39.35 -2.60
C GLU A 302 -45.73 -40.73 -2.96
#